data_29431c8699391ea1285a84d0d88556d6
#
_entry.id   29431c8699391ea1285a84d0d88556d6
#
_cell.length_a   1.000
_cell.length_b   1.000
_cell.length_c   1.000
_cell.angle_alpha   90.00
_cell.angle_beta   90.00
_cell.angle_gamma   90.00
#
_symmetry.space_group_name_H-M   'P 1'
#
loop_
_entity.id
_entity.type
_entity.pdbx_description
1 polymer ?
#
loop_
_entity_poly.entity_id
_entity_poly.type
_entity_poly.pdbx_seq_one_letter_code
_entity_poly.pdbx_strand_id
1 'polypeptide(L)' 'MSEPTVEYWRAKADLCRDLALIQIEDEETEKEAGMNLMRMVHALSMVDTFNEGTDNE' A
#
# COMPACT_ATOMS: atom_id res chain seq x y z
N MET A 1 18.25 12.20 -5.60
CA MET A 1 17.16 11.53 -5.09
C MET A 1 16.63 10.51 -6.00
N SER A 2 16.39 9.35 -5.51
CA SER A 2 15.89 8.30 -6.37
C SER A 2 14.40 8.31 -6.42
N GLU A 3 13.86 7.81 -7.51
CA GLU A 3 12.44 7.67 -7.65
C GLU A 3 11.97 6.47 -6.86
N PRO A 4 10.71 6.47 -6.43
CA PRO A 4 10.17 5.31 -5.74
C PRO A 4 10.22 4.09 -6.65
N THR A 5 10.57 2.96 -6.07
CA THR A 5 10.68 1.71 -6.80
C THR A 5 9.56 0.78 -6.41
N VAL A 6 9.50 -0.36 -7.10
CA VAL A 6 8.52 -1.38 -6.76
C VAL A 6 8.70 -1.82 -5.31
N GLU A 7 9.94 -1.91 -4.86
CA GLU A 7 10.20 -2.31 -3.48
C GLU A 7 9.63 -1.30 -2.49
N TYR A 8 9.75 -0.01 -2.82
CA TYR A 8 9.19 1.03 -1.97
C TYR A 8 7.68 0.87 -1.83
N TRP A 9 6.99 0.67 -2.96
CA TRP A 9 5.55 0.57 -2.94
C TRP A 9 5.08 -0.71 -2.27
N ARG A 10 5.82 -1.80 -2.41
CA ARG A 10 5.49 -3.04 -1.73
C ARG A 10 5.63 -2.88 -0.22
N ALA A 11 6.72 -2.25 0.21
CA ALA A 11 6.94 -2.04 1.63
C ALA A 11 5.85 -1.14 2.20
N LYS A 12 5.45 -0.13 1.44
CA LYS A 12 4.39 0.76 1.88
C LYS A 12 3.06 0.03 2.00
N ALA A 13 2.76 -0.84 1.05
CA ALA A 13 1.52 -1.61 1.09
C ALA A 13 1.51 -2.54 2.31
N ASP A 14 2.63 -3.19 2.57
CA ASP A 14 2.72 -4.08 3.73
C ASP A 14 2.53 -3.32 5.03
N LEU A 15 3.15 -2.16 5.13
CA LEU A 15 3.03 -1.36 6.34
C LEU A 15 1.60 -0.89 6.54
N CYS A 16 0.97 -0.42 5.48
CA CYS A 16 -0.42 0.04 5.59
C CYS A 16 -1.35 -1.09 5.97
N ARG A 17 -1.10 -2.28 5.43
CA ARG A 17 -1.91 -3.44 5.77
C ARG A 17 -1.76 -3.80 7.24
N ASP A 18 -0.53 -3.83 7.73
CA ASP A 18 -0.29 -4.18 9.12
C ASP A 18 -0.96 -3.19 10.06
N LEU A 19 -0.83 -1.90 9.74
CA LEU A 19 -1.48 -0.88 10.56
C LEU A 19 -2.99 -1.03 10.53
N ALA A 20 -3.55 -1.30 9.37
CA ALA A 20 -4.99 -1.44 9.26
C ALA A 20 -5.50 -2.62 10.06
N LEU A 21 -4.76 -3.72 10.06
CA LEU A 21 -5.18 -4.90 10.81
C LEU A 21 -5.19 -4.63 12.32
N ILE A 22 -4.27 -3.83 12.78
CA ILE A 22 -4.24 -3.45 14.19
C ILE A 22 -5.36 -2.47 14.51
N GLN A 23 -5.56 -1.50 13.63
CA GLN A 23 -6.52 -0.42 13.88
C GLN A 23 -7.95 -0.88 13.77
N ILE A 24 -8.20 -1.91 12.98
CA ILE A 24 -9.58 -2.35 12.77
C ILE A 24 -10.16 -3.04 13.99
N GLU A 25 -9.30 -3.45 14.92
CA GLU A 25 -9.76 -4.09 16.12
C GLU A 25 -10.36 -3.10 17.12
N ASP A 26 -10.11 -1.82 16.90
CA ASP A 26 -10.55 -0.80 17.82
C ASP A 26 -11.54 0.12 17.13
N GLU A 27 -12.67 0.34 17.72
CA GLU A 27 -13.69 1.18 17.10
C GLU A 27 -13.19 2.59 16.87
N GLU A 28 -12.35 3.08 17.73
CA GLU A 28 -11.87 4.45 17.60
C GLU A 28 -10.96 4.64 16.42
N THR A 29 -10.26 3.59 16.04
CA THR A 29 -9.33 3.69 14.93
C THR A 29 -9.81 3.00 13.67
N GLU A 30 -11.04 2.54 13.68
CA GLU A 30 -11.58 1.82 12.54
C GLU A 30 -11.58 2.66 11.27
N LYS A 31 -11.87 3.94 11.42
CA LYS A 31 -11.85 4.80 10.25
C LYS A 31 -10.48 4.92 9.64
N GLU A 32 -9.47 4.99 10.50
CA GLU A 32 -8.11 5.07 10.01
C GLU A 32 -7.69 3.77 9.35
N ALA A 33 -8.21 2.65 9.85
CA ALA A 33 -7.95 1.38 9.21
C ALA A 33 -8.44 1.40 7.78
N GLY A 34 -9.63 1.94 7.57
CA GLY A 34 -10.18 2.04 6.23
C GLY A 34 -9.30 2.88 5.32
N MET A 35 -8.79 4.00 5.84
CA MET A 35 -7.92 4.84 5.05
C MET A 35 -6.62 4.14 4.71
N ASN A 36 -6.07 3.39 5.66
CA ASN A 36 -4.84 2.65 5.41
C ASN A 36 -5.06 1.53 4.40
N LEU A 37 -6.23 0.91 4.41
CA LEU A 37 -6.53 -0.09 3.40
C LEU A 37 -6.58 0.54 2.01
N MET A 38 -7.13 1.75 1.91
CA MET A 38 -7.16 2.43 0.64
C MET A 38 -5.75 2.77 0.17
N ARG A 39 -4.90 3.18 1.10
CA ARG A 39 -3.50 3.45 0.77
C ARG A 39 -2.79 2.19 0.32
N MET A 40 -3.12 1.05 0.95
CA MET A 40 -2.55 -0.22 0.54
C MET A 40 -2.95 -0.55 -0.89
N VAL A 41 -4.23 -0.37 -1.21
CA VAL A 41 -4.71 -0.64 -2.56
C VAL A 41 -4.01 0.26 -3.56
N HIS A 42 -3.83 1.54 -3.20
CA HIS A 42 -3.13 2.46 -4.08
C HIS A 42 -1.70 2.01 -4.31
N ALA A 43 -1.02 1.60 -3.25
CA ALA A 43 0.37 1.16 -3.37
C ALA A 43 0.48 -0.09 -4.25
N LEU A 44 -0.46 -1.03 -4.08
CA LEU A 44 -0.45 -2.23 -4.92
C LEU A 44 -0.73 -1.88 -6.37
N SER A 45 -1.56 -0.88 -6.59
CA SER A 45 -1.83 -0.42 -7.93
C SER A 45 -0.58 0.14 -8.58
N MET A 46 0.23 0.85 -7.81
CA MET A 46 1.49 1.37 -8.31
C MET A 46 2.46 0.25 -8.66
N VAL A 47 2.47 -0.80 -7.85
CA VAL A 47 3.31 -1.95 -8.15
C VAL A 47 2.90 -2.58 -9.49
N ASP A 48 1.61 -2.71 -9.71
CA ASP A 48 1.11 -3.25 -10.96
C ASP A 48 1.53 -2.39 -12.13
N THR A 49 1.43 -1.09 -11.97
CA THR A 49 1.80 -0.18 -13.04
C THR A 49 3.28 -0.33 -13.40
N PHE A 50 4.12 -0.42 -12.41
CA PHE A 50 5.55 -0.60 -12.67
C PHE A 50 5.82 -1.93 -13.35
N ASN A 51 5.13 -2.98 -12.91
CA ASN A 51 5.34 -4.29 -13.51
C ASN A 51 4.88 -4.33 -14.95
N GLU A 52 3.75 -3.70 -15.23
CA GLU A 52 3.27 -3.67 -16.60
C GLU A 52 4.22 -2.93 -17.51
N GLY A 53 4.75 -1.84 -17.02
CA GLY A 53 5.70 -1.09 -17.80
C GLY A 53 6.95 -1.87 -18.08
N THR A 54 7.37 -2.68 -17.14
CA THR A 54 8.54 -3.51 -17.31
C THR A 54 8.31 -4.66 -18.26
N ASP A 55 7.13 -5.24 -18.14
CA ASP A 55 6.79 -6.40 -18.90
C ASP A 55 6.59 -6.16 -20.34
N ASN A 56 6.30 -4.96 -20.66
CA ASN A 56 5.90 -4.64 -21.97
C ASN A 56 6.99 -4.53 -22.90
N GLU A 57 8.03 -4.91 -22.75
CA GLU A 57 9.04 -4.78 -23.61
C GLU A 57 9.28 -5.72 -24.46
#